data_bda9fc76bd01e51b6cd7e687a878b98a
#
_entry.id   bda9fc76bd01e51b6cd7e687a878b98a
#
_cell.length_a   1.000
_cell.length_b   1.000
_cell.length_c   1.000
_cell.angle_alpha   90.00
_cell.angle_beta   90.00
_cell.angle_gamma   90.00
#
_symmetry.space_group_name_H-M   'P 1'
#
loop_
_entity.id
_entity.type
_entity.pdbx_description
1 polymer ?
#
loop_
_entity_poly.entity_id
_entity_poly.type
_entity_poly.pdbx_seq_one_letter_code
_entity_poly.pdbx_strand_id
1 'polypeptide(L)'
;MKDFKLKDKSVKIKEMSVDDIDFCNDVPQMRYEGDQVVAITNLSKARTSWIRRGVEGADDKFIKSLSEDEKNELSLAVQEYQRLGE
;
A
#
# COMPACT_ATOMS: atom_id res chain seq x y z
N MET A 1 3.92 13.66 -9.13
CA MET A 1 3.43 13.26 -7.79
C MET A 1 2.03 13.78 -7.56
N LYS A 2 1.26 13.08 -6.79
CA LYS A 2 -0.12 13.45 -6.48
C LYS A 2 -0.25 13.75 -4.99
N ASP A 3 -0.87 14.89 -4.66
CA ASP A 3 -1.18 15.19 -3.26
C ASP A 3 -2.39 14.37 -2.83
N PHE A 4 -2.31 13.77 -1.66
CA PHE A 4 -3.40 13.00 -1.09
C PHE A 4 -3.61 13.43 0.36
N LYS A 5 -4.84 13.70 0.72
CA LYS A 5 -5.16 14.18 2.06
C LYS A 5 -5.84 13.11 2.88
N LEU A 6 -5.21 12.72 3.96
CA LEU A 6 -5.82 12.00 5.05
C LEU A 6 -6.43 13.03 6.00
N LYS A 7 -7.19 12.61 6.99
CA LYS A 7 -7.94 13.49 7.90
C LYS A 7 -7.20 14.79 8.24
N ASP A 8 -6.04 14.67 8.85
CA ASP A 8 -5.24 15.79 9.31
C ASP A 8 -3.82 15.77 8.75
N LYS A 9 -3.57 14.88 7.81
CA LYS A 9 -2.24 14.71 7.20
C LYS A 9 -2.33 14.89 5.70
N SER A 10 -1.29 15.46 5.14
CA SER A 10 -1.17 15.57 3.69
C SER A 10 0.09 14.85 3.26
N VAL A 11 -0.02 14.01 2.25
CA VAL A 11 1.10 13.20 1.76
C VAL A 11 1.21 13.32 0.25
N LYS A 12 2.37 12.96 -0.29
CA LYS A 12 2.59 12.96 -1.73
C LYS A 12 2.79 11.53 -2.20
N ILE A 13 1.95 11.12 -3.14
CA ILE A 13 2.05 9.81 -3.76
C ILE A 13 2.91 9.93 -5.01
N LYS A 14 3.91 9.09 -5.11
CA LYS A 14 4.86 9.12 -6.22
C LYS A 14 4.70 7.90 -7.11
N GLU A 15 5.20 8.02 -8.33
CA GLU A 15 5.24 6.90 -9.26
C GLU A 15 6.24 5.86 -8.77
N MET A 16 5.84 4.60 -8.78
CA MET A 16 6.68 3.48 -8.36
C MET A 16 7.30 2.79 -9.57
N SER A 17 8.47 2.20 -9.38
CA SER A 17 9.06 1.37 -10.42
C SER A 17 8.26 0.08 -10.61
N VAL A 18 8.43 -0.56 -11.76
CA VAL A 18 7.79 -1.84 -12.02
C VAL A 18 8.21 -2.88 -10.97
N ASP A 19 9.49 -2.88 -10.61
CA ASP A 19 9.99 -3.81 -9.60
C ASP A 19 9.32 -3.60 -8.23
N ASP A 20 9.10 -2.34 -7.84
CA ASP A 20 8.42 -2.03 -6.58
C ASP A 20 6.96 -2.47 -6.63
N ILE A 21 6.29 -2.25 -7.74
CA ILE A 21 4.90 -2.68 -7.92
C ILE A 21 4.80 -4.19 -7.83
N ASP A 22 5.68 -4.90 -8.52
CA ASP A 22 5.71 -6.37 -8.49
C ASP A 22 5.98 -6.88 -7.09
N PHE A 23 6.92 -6.28 -6.37
CA PHE A 23 7.19 -6.65 -4.99
C PHE A 23 5.94 -6.53 -4.13
N CYS A 24 5.24 -5.40 -4.23
CA CYS A 24 4.03 -5.17 -3.43
C CYS A 24 2.92 -6.15 -3.77
N ASN A 25 2.75 -6.48 -5.04
CA ASN A 25 1.73 -7.44 -5.47
C ASN A 25 2.02 -8.86 -4.98
N ASP A 26 3.29 -9.18 -4.75
CA ASP A 26 3.69 -10.52 -4.29
C ASP A 26 3.67 -10.67 -2.76
N VAL A 27 3.48 -9.58 -2.00
CA VAL A 27 3.47 -9.66 -0.53
C VAL A 27 2.27 -10.44 0.01
N PRO A 28 1.03 -10.20 -0.45
CA PRO A 28 -0.10 -11.00 0.02
C PRO A 28 0.03 -12.43 -0.46
N GLN A 29 -0.26 -13.38 0.42
CA GLN A 29 -0.20 -14.80 0.09
C GLN A 29 -1.58 -15.41 0.26
N MET A 30 -1.99 -16.21 -0.73
CA MET A 30 -3.23 -16.94 -0.68
C MET A 30 -2.95 -18.35 -0.17
N ARG A 31 -3.74 -18.79 0.79
CA ARG A 31 -3.68 -20.14 1.29
C ARG A 31 -4.86 -20.90 0.72
N TYR A 32 -4.57 -22.06 0.15
CA TYR A 32 -5.56 -22.89 -0.50
C TYR A 32 -5.83 -24.15 0.31
N GLU A 33 -7.06 -24.61 0.22
CA GLU A 33 -7.44 -25.92 0.71
C GLU A 33 -8.18 -26.60 -0.44
N GLY A 34 -7.50 -27.55 -1.10
CA GLY A 34 -7.97 -28.05 -2.38
C GLY A 34 -7.94 -26.93 -3.42
N ASP A 35 -9.08 -26.69 -4.06
CA ASP A 35 -9.22 -25.64 -5.08
C ASP A 35 -9.76 -24.33 -4.53
N GLN A 36 -9.99 -24.26 -3.20
CA GLN A 36 -10.59 -23.10 -2.59
C GLN A 36 -9.58 -22.24 -1.84
N VAL A 37 -9.69 -20.93 -2.01
CA VAL A 37 -8.92 -19.98 -1.22
C VAL A 37 -9.58 -19.88 0.16
N VAL A 38 -8.86 -20.29 1.20
CA VAL A 38 -9.40 -20.27 2.56
C VAL A 38 -8.88 -19.07 3.37
N ALA A 39 -7.77 -18.46 2.95
CA ALA A 39 -7.22 -17.31 3.65
C ALA A 39 -6.30 -16.52 2.74
N ILE A 40 -6.23 -15.21 3.01
CA ILE A 40 -5.22 -14.33 2.43
C ILE A 40 -4.41 -13.80 3.60
N THR A 41 -3.09 -14.02 3.55
CA THR A 41 -2.19 -13.59 4.62
C THR A 41 -1.34 -12.42 4.18
N ASN A 42 -0.67 -11.77 5.13
CA ASN A 42 0.23 -10.65 4.89
C ASN A 42 -0.45 -9.39 4.32
N LEU A 43 -1.75 -9.21 4.55
CA LEU A 43 -2.45 -8.02 4.06
C LEU A 43 -1.92 -6.73 4.70
N SER A 44 -1.66 -6.75 6.00
CA SER A 44 -1.11 -5.58 6.68
C SER A 44 0.28 -5.25 6.16
N LYS A 45 1.09 -6.28 5.93
CA LYS A 45 2.43 -6.12 5.39
C LYS A 45 2.39 -5.57 3.95
N ALA A 46 1.40 -6.01 3.18
CA ALA A 46 1.20 -5.50 1.82
C ALA A 46 0.86 -4.01 1.84
N ARG A 47 -0.05 -3.58 2.70
CA ARG A 47 -0.39 -2.16 2.83
C ARG A 47 0.83 -1.33 3.20
N THR A 48 1.61 -1.80 4.16
CA THR A 48 2.86 -1.14 4.55
C THR A 48 3.81 -1.01 3.37
N SER A 49 3.95 -2.06 2.57
CA SER A 49 4.84 -2.06 1.41
C SER A 49 4.43 -1.02 0.38
N TRP A 50 3.13 -0.92 0.07
CA TRP A 50 2.63 0.10 -0.85
C TRP A 50 2.92 1.51 -0.35
N ILE A 51 2.67 1.76 0.93
CA ILE A 51 2.90 3.08 1.52
C ILE A 51 4.39 3.41 1.52
N ARG A 52 5.21 2.46 1.95
CA ARG A 52 6.66 2.68 2.06
C ARG A 52 7.29 3.03 0.71
N ARG A 53 6.81 2.39 -0.34
CA ARG A 53 7.38 2.57 -1.68
C ARG A 53 6.68 3.63 -2.52
N GLY A 54 5.43 3.92 -2.22
CA GLY A 54 4.61 4.83 -3.03
C GLY A 54 4.36 6.21 -2.42
N VAL A 55 4.74 6.43 -1.17
CA VAL A 55 4.57 7.73 -0.50
C VAL A 55 5.91 8.35 -0.22
N GLU A 56 6.11 9.58 -0.66
CA GLU A 56 7.37 10.28 -0.44
C GLU A 56 7.60 10.52 1.04
N GLY A 57 8.79 10.15 1.52
CA GLY A 57 9.17 10.38 2.90
C GLY A 57 8.52 9.47 3.93
N ALA A 58 7.86 8.40 3.49
CA ALA A 58 7.20 7.48 4.40
C ALA A 58 8.23 6.60 5.10
N ASP A 59 8.58 6.97 6.31
CA ASP A 59 9.48 6.19 7.17
C ASP A 59 8.65 5.40 8.19
N ASP A 60 9.34 4.64 9.04
CA ASP A 60 8.68 3.83 10.06
C ASP A 60 7.86 4.68 11.01
N LYS A 61 8.36 5.85 11.37
CA LYS A 61 7.66 6.75 12.29
C LYS A 61 6.34 7.22 11.70
N PHE A 62 6.36 7.60 10.42
CA PHE A 62 5.15 8.03 9.73
C PHE A 62 4.13 6.88 9.68
N ILE A 63 4.58 5.69 9.26
CA ILE A 63 3.70 4.54 9.11
C ILE A 63 3.09 4.12 10.45
N LYS A 64 3.86 4.16 11.52
CA LYS A 64 3.38 3.84 12.86
C LYS A 64 2.34 4.84 13.36
N SER A 65 2.35 6.06 12.85
CA SER A 65 1.39 7.08 13.25
C SER A 65 0.02 6.91 12.60
N LEU A 66 -0.10 6.03 11.60
CA LEU A 66 -1.35 5.81 10.88
C LEU A 66 -2.26 4.84 11.63
N SER A 67 -3.55 5.16 11.66
CA SER A 67 -4.54 4.19 12.13
C SER A 67 -4.73 3.11 11.07
N GLU A 68 -5.41 2.01 11.42
CA GLU A 68 -5.69 0.95 10.45
C GLU A 68 -6.51 1.47 9.27
N ASP A 69 -7.49 2.33 9.53
CA ASP A 69 -8.31 2.92 8.47
C ASP A 69 -7.48 3.82 7.56
N GLU A 70 -6.63 4.66 8.15
CA GLU A 70 -5.75 5.53 7.38
C GLU A 70 -4.77 4.72 6.53
N LYS A 71 -4.22 3.66 7.10
CA LYS A 71 -3.28 2.79 6.41
C LYS A 71 -3.95 2.12 5.21
N ASN A 72 -5.17 1.62 5.41
CA ASN A 72 -5.94 1.01 4.33
C ASN A 72 -6.26 2.02 3.23
N GLU A 73 -6.77 3.17 3.59
CA GLU A 73 -7.13 4.22 2.65
C GLU A 73 -5.93 4.68 1.83
N LEU A 74 -4.81 4.93 2.51
CA LEU A 74 -3.60 5.41 1.83
C LEU A 74 -3.02 4.35 0.90
N SER A 75 -3.00 3.09 1.31
CA SER A 75 -2.48 2.02 0.46
C SER A 75 -3.33 1.84 -0.80
N LEU A 76 -4.64 1.98 -0.70
CA LEU A 76 -5.52 1.92 -1.86
C LEU A 76 -5.29 3.11 -2.80
N ALA A 77 -5.08 4.30 -2.24
CA ALA A 77 -4.79 5.48 -3.04
C ALA A 77 -3.48 5.32 -3.81
N VAL A 78 -2.47 4.76 -3.17
CA VAL A 78 -1.19 4.48 -3.84
C VAL A 78 -1.39 3.50 -5.00
N GLN A 79 -2.12 2.43 -4.78
CA GLN A 79 -2.37 1.43 -5.82
C GLN A 79 -3.13 2.03 -7.01
N GLU A 80 -4.14 2.83 -6.74
CA GLU A 80 -4.90 3.48 -7.80
C GLU A 80 -4.04 4.42 -8.63
N TYR A 81 -3.20 5.19 -7.98
CA TYR A 81 -2.32 6.12 -8.67
C TYR A 81 -1.38 5.39 -9.64
N GLN A 82 -0.79 4.27 -9.20
CA GLN A 82 0.09 3.49 -10.06
C GLN A 82 -0.65 2.91 -11.26
N ARG A 83 -1.86 2.42 -11.04
CA ARG A 83 -2.66 1.79 -12.08
C ARG A 83 -3.16 2.79 -13.12
N LEU A 84 -3.56 3.98 -12.67
CA LEU A 84 -4.11 5.00 -13.55
C LEU A 84 -3.05 5.87 -14.22
N GLY A 85 -1.81 5.80 -13.76
CA GLY A 85 -0.73 6.59 -14.34
C GLY A 85 -0.82 8.07 -14.05
N GLU A 86 -1.48 8.45 -12.98
CA GLU A 86 -1.68 9.86 -12.63
C GLU A 86 -0.91 10.28 -11.40
#